data_1d66a1ee013a5044a448e4c0a126fb4f
#
_entry.id   1d66a1ee013a5044a448e4c0a126fb4f
#
_cell.length_a   1.000
_cell.length_b   1.000
_cell.length_c   1.000
_cell.angle_alpha   90.00
_cell.angle_beta   90.00
_cell.angle_gamma   90.00
#
_symmetry.space_group_name_H-M   'P 1'
#
loop_
_entity.id
_entity.type
_entity.pdbx_description
1 polymer ?
#
loop_
_entity_poly.entity_id
_entity_poly.type
_entity_poly.pdbx_seq_one_letter_code
_entity_poly.pdbx_strand_id
1 'polypeptide(L)'
;MGLLVSQVDGSFPFMGPEGSAFGVQYVQQSIRFAAELDCPMVDTVDGATEIEGYTREEVFRITCDNYRQVLPWAEDYGVIINVEPHGPYTNDIEFMQRLFRHFDSEHLRCNLDTGNTFIAGHDPLEYLKALRPWVSHCHIKDVSAGLAAAVRGEDTGIACSEVPIGGGVNADNIRKCLNYLQETGWDGVVSLECHGADDNIRQSVEFLREVVGD
;
A
#
# COMPACT_ATOMS: atom_id res chain seq x y z
N MET A 1 -25.77 8.50 9.15
CA MET A 1 -24.42 9.05 8.91
C MET A 1 -23.89 8.33 7.70
N GLY A 2 -23.75 8.99 6.55
CA GLY A 2 -23.23 8.33 5.32
C GLY A 2 -21.71 8.36 5.33
N LEU A 3 -21.07 7.41 6.01
CA LEU A 3 -19.63 7.20 5.85
C LEU A 3 -19.40 6.44 4.55
N LEU A 4 -18.41 6.87 3.78
CA LEU A 4 -17.91 6.16 2.62
C LEU A 4 -16.73 5.28 3.04
N VAL A 5 -16.69 4.05 2.56
CA VAL A 5 -15.55 3.15 2.72
C VAL A 5 -14.66 3.31 1.49
N SER A 6 -13.42 3.71 1.67
CA SER A 6 -12.50 3.95 0.55
C SER A 6 -11.77 2.69 0.10
N GLN A 7 -11.43 1.81 1.04
CA GLN A 7 -10.71 0.58 0.75
C GLN A 7 -11.06 -0.49 1.79
N VAL A 8 -11.17 -1.73 1.37
CA VAL A 8 -11.25 -2.92 2.22
C VAL A 8 -9.85 -3.49 2.35
N ASP A 9 -9.42 -3.73 3.58
CA ASP A 9 -8.17 -4.42 3.86
C ASP A 9 -8.32 -5.91 3.52
N GLY A 10 -7.67 -6.32 2.44
CA GLY A 10 -7.52 -7.69 2.00
C GLY A 10 -6.12 -8.25 2.29
N SER A 11 -5.46 -7.71 3.33
CA SER A 11 -4.09 -8.04 3.71
C SER A 11 -3.91 -9.51 4.03
N PHE A 12 -3.58 -10.26 3.02
CA PHE A 12 -3.11 -11.64 3.10
C PHE A 12 -1.85 -11.73 2.24
N PRO A 13 -0.79 -12.46 2.65
CA PRO A 13 0.39 -12.67 1.82
C PRO A 13 0.01 -13.22 0.46
N PHE A 14 -0.09 -12.33 -0.54
CA PHE A 14 -0.64 -12.68 -1.85
C PHE A 14 0.43 -13.09 -2.86
N MET A 15 1.68 -12.72 -2.58
CA MET A 15 2.82 -13.07 -3.44
C MET A 15 3.24 -14.53 -3.24
N GLY A 16 3.57 -15.20 -4.34
CA GLY A 16 4.07 -16.57 -4.32
C GLY A 16 3.03 -17.65 -3.93
N PRO A 17 3.50 -18.83 -3.48
CA PRO A 17 2.67 -20.04 -3.34
C PRO A 17 1.64 -19.96 -2.22
N GLU A 18 1.86 -19.16 -1.18
CA GLU A 18 0.87 -18.94 -0.13
C GLU A 18 -0.37 -18.22 -0.67
N GLY A 19 -0.16 -17.23 -1.52
CA GLY A 19 -1.22 -16.57 -2.27
C GLY A 19 -2.01 -17.56 -3.13
N SER A 20 -1.35 -18.51 -3.80
CA SER A 20 -2.02 -19.54 -4.59
C SER A 20 -2.88 -20.48 -3.75
N ALA A 21 -2.44 -20.82 -2.54
CA ALA A 21 -3.12 -21.78 -1.68
C ALA A 21 -4.38 -21.21 -1.03
N PHE A 22 -4.33 -19.96 -0.58
CA PHE A 22 -5.38 -19.34 0.23
C PHE A 22 -5.74 -17.92 -0.21
N GLY A 23 -4.75 -17.13 -0.66
CA GLY A 23 -4.89 -15.71 -0.95
C GLY A 23 -5.86 -15.44 -2.09
N VAL A 24 -5.85 -16.24 -3.15
CA VAL A 24 -6.76 -16.07 -4.30
C VAL A 24 -8.22 -16.09 -3.84
N GLN A 25 -8.62 -17.11 -3.09
CA GLN A 25 -9.98 -17.19 -2.59
C GLN A 25 -10.31 -16.07 -1.60
N TYR A 26 -9.35 -15.70 -0.77
CA TYR A 26 -9.52 -14.61 0.20
C TYR A 26 -9.75 -13.27 -0.53
N VAL A 27 -8.91 -12.94 -1.50
CA VAL A 27 -9.04 -11.69 -2.27
C VAL A 27 -10.33 -11.67 -3.09
N GLN A 28 -10.76 -12.79 -3.68
CA GLN A 28 -12.05 -12.89 -4.38
C GLN A 28 -13.22 -12.57 -3.43
N GLN A 29 -13.19 -13.07 -2.20
CA GLN A 29 -14.22 -12.74 -1.20
C GLN A 29 -14.14 -11.29 -0.74
N SER A 30 -12.93 -10.73 -0.59
CA SER A 30 -12.73 -9.32 -0.25
C SER A 30 -13.27 -8.39 -1.36
N ILE A 31 -13.05 -8.72 -2.63
CA ILE A 31 -13.62 -7.99 -3.78
C ILE A 31 -15.15 -7.98 -3.71
N ARG A 32 -15.77 -9.14 -3.50
CA ARG A 32 -17.23 -9.22 -3.37
C ARG A 32 -17.74 -8.41 -2.18
N PHE A 33 -17.07 -8.52 -1.04
CA PHE A 33 -17.43 -7.76 0.16
C PHE A 33 -17.28 -6.24 -0.06
N ALA A 34 -16.22 -5.80 -0.73
CA ALA A 34 -16.04 -4.40 -1.10
C ALA A 34 -17.20 -3.90 -1.98
N ALA A 35 -17.57 -4.67 -3.00
CA ALA A 35 -18.70 -4.33 -3.87
C ALA A 35 -20.03 -4.25 -3.11
N GLU A 36 -20.28 -5.16 -2.15
CA GLU A 36 -21.49 -5.13 -1.29
C GLU A 36 -21.54 -3.88 -0.39
N LEU A 37 -20.38 -3.26 -0.12
CA LEU A 37 -20.26 -2.01 0.65
C LEU A 37 -20.21 -0.75 -0.20
N ASP A 38 -20.35 -0.83 -1.51
CA ASP A 38 -20.06 0.25 -2.47
C ASP A 38 -18.62 0.81 -2.28
N CYS A 39 -17.69 -0.04 -1.86
CA CYS A 39 -16.28 0.32 -1.66
C CYS A 39 -15.50 0.06 -2.95
N PRO A 40 -14.76 1.05 -3.48
CA PRO A 40 -14.12 0.93 -4.79
C PRO A 40 -12.83 0.12 -4.80
N MET A 41 -12.23 -0.16 -3.64
CA MET A 41 -10.87 -0.70 -3.59
C MET A 41 -10.71 -1.81 -2.55
N VAL A 42 -9.82 -2.75 -2.87
CA VAL A 42 -9.32 -3.81 -1.97
C VAL A 42 -7.81 -3.75 -1.94
N ASP A 43 -7.20 -3.89 -0.78
CA ASP A 43 -5.76 -3.94 -0.63
C ASP A 43 -5.20 -5.36 -0.64
N THR A 44 -3.96 -5.51 -1.11
CA THR A 44 -3.21 -6.77 -1.10
C THR A 44 -1.74 -6.50 -0.77
N VAL A 45 -1.11 -7.43 -0.08
CA VAL A 45 0.27 -7.31 0.40
C VAL A 45 1.08 -8.57 0.10
N ASP A 46 2.40 -8.50 0.27
CA ASP A 46 3.25 -9.67 0.41
C ASP A 46 3.56 -9.98 1.89
N GLY A 47 4.24 -11.10 2.12
CA GLY A 47 4.75 -11.46 3.46
C GLY A 47 5.96 -10.62 3.85
N ALA A 48 6.30 -10.65 5.12
CA ALA A 48 7.40 -9.87 5.69
C ALA A 48 8.81 -10.30 5.25
N THR A 49 8.96 -11.53 4.71
CA THR A 49 10.26 -12.10 4.35
C THR A 49 10.25 -12.72 2.97
N GLU A 50 11.41 -12.89 2.37
CA GLU A 50 11.54 -13.67 1.14
C GLU A 50 11.07 -15.11 1.34
N ILE A 51 10.48 -15.68 0.29
CA ILE A 51 9.89 -17.02 0.32
C ILE A 51 11.00 -18.05 0.14
N GLU A 52 11.28 -18.82 1.16
CA GLU A 52 12.32 -19.84 1.16
C GLU A 52 12.09 -20.90 0.07
N GLY A 53 13.15 -21.27 -0.63
CA GLY A 53 13.10 -22.29 -1.69
C GLY A 53 12.62 -21.80 -3.05
N TYR A 54 12.31 -20.51 -3.20
CA TYR A 54 11.90 -19.92 -4.46
C TYR A 54 12.83 -18.78 -4.89
N THR A 55 13.13 -18.73 -6.17
CA THR A 55 13.79 -17.56 -6.76
C THR A 55 12.78 -16.42 -6.93
N ARG A 56 13.26 -15.16 -6.96
CA ARG A 56 12.39 -13.99 -7.19
C ARG A 56 11.61 -14.09 -8.51
N GLU A 57 12.18 -14.72 -9.55
CA GLU A 57 11.48 -14.95 -10.82
C GLU A 57 10.36 -15.99 -10.70
N GLU A 58 10.55 -17.03 -9.91
CA GLU A 58 9.49 -18.00 -9.63
C GLU A 58 8.36 -17.37 -8.81
N VAL A 59 8.70 -16.56 -7.80
CA VAL A 59 7.70 -15.80 -7.03
C VAL A 59 6.94 -14.84 -7.94
N PHE A 60 7.62 -14.10 -8.81
CA PHE A 60 6.97 -13.20 -9.76
C PHE A 60 5.97 -13.94 -10.67
N ARG A 61 6.37 -15.09 -11.22
CA ARG A 61 5.49 -15.88 -12.09
C ARG A 61 4.26 -16.39 -11.34
N ILE A 62 4.45 -16.93 -10.13
CA ILE A 62 3.36 -17.42 -9.30
C ILE A 62 2.43 -16.23 -8.90
N THR A 63 2.99 -15.10 -8.56
CA THR A 63 2.24 -13.87 -8.28
C THR A 63 1.38 -13.45 -9.47
N CYS A 64 1.94 -13.49 -10.69
CA CYS A 64 1.15 -13.22 -11.89
C CYS A 64 0.01 -14.24 -12.07
N ASP A 65 0.24 -15.53 -11.77
CA ASP A 65 -0.79 -16.56 -11.84
C ASP A 65 -1.89 -16.34 -10.78
N ASN A 66 -1.56 -15.80 -9.61
CA ASN A 66 -2.53 -15.41 -8.59
C ASN A 66 -3.39 -14.23 -9.06
N TYR A 67 -2.77 -13.16 -9.58
CA TYR A 67 -3.52 -12.00 -10.09
C TYR A 67 -4.41 -12.33 -11.29
N ARG A 68 -4.01 -13.23 -12.19
CA ARG A 68 -4.87 -13.71 -13.28
C ARG A 68 -6.17 -14.35 -12.81
N GLN A 69 -6.20 -14.88 -11.59
CA GLN A 69 -7.40 -15.50 -11.02
C GLN A 69 -8.33 -14.51 -10.32
N VAL A 70 -7.82 -13.38 -9.87
CA VAL A 70 -8.60 -12.37 -9.13
C VAL A 70 -8.98 -11.15 -9.96
N LEU A 71 -8.19 -10.78 -10.98
CA LEU A 71 -8.46 -9.63 -11.83
C LEU A 71 -9.83 -9.70 -12.56
N PRO A 72 -10.26 -10.84 -13.12
CA PRO A 72 -11.59 -10.93 -13.70
C PRO A 72 -12.72 -10.64 -12.71
N TRP A 73 -12.52 -10.98 -11.42
CA TRP A 73 -13.47 -10.61 -10.37
C TRP A 73 -13.47 -9.11 -10.14
N ALA A 74 -12.29 -8.50 -10.05
CA ALA A 74 -12.17 -7.06 -9.89
C ALA A 74 -12.86 -6.30 -11.03
N GLU A 75 -12.68 -6.74 -12.27
CA GLU A 75 -13.33 -6.19 -13.46
C GLU A 75 -14.86 -6.36 -13.41
N ASP A 76 -15.35 -7.56 -13.09
CA ASP A 76 -16.79 -7.89 -13.02
C ASP A 76 -17.52 -7.10 -11.92
N TYR A 77 -16.85 -6.87 -10.79
CA TYR A 77 -17.41 -6.13 -9.66
C TYR A 77 -17.11 -4.62 -9.68
N GLY A 78 -16.29 -4.14 -10.63
CA GLY A 78 -15.88 -2.74 -10.71
C GLY A 78 -14.99 -2.29 -9.56
N VAL A 79 -14.22 -3.20 -8.97
CA VAL A 79 -13.33 -2.96 -7.83
C VAL A 79 -11.88 -2.86 -8.30
N ILE A 80 -11.08 -2.00 -7.69
CA ILE A 80 -9.64 -1.90 -7.90
C ILE A 80 -8.92 -2.76 -6.85
N ILE A 81 -7.98 -3.58 -7.27
CA ILE A 81 -7.03 -4.26 -6.39
C ILE A 81 -5.79 -3.37 -6.27
N ASN A 82 -5.51 -2.89 -5.08
CA ASN A 82 -4.29 -2.19 -4.76
C ASN A 82 -3.22 -3.17 -4.25
N VAL A 83 -1.97 -2.88 -4.57
CA VAL A 83 -0.80 -3.57 -4.04
C VAL A 83 -0.06 -2.60 -3.15
N GLU A 84 0.05 -2.93 -1.87
CA GLU A 84 0.75 -2.10 -0.89
C GLU A 84 2.20 -2.55 -0.70
N PRO A 85 3.17 -1.63 -0.65
CA PRO A 85 4.53 -1.91 -0.21
C PRO A 85 4.53 -2.40 1.25
N HIS A 86 4.87 -3.66 1.46
CA HIS A 86 4.81 -4.30 2.77
C HIS A 86 6.00 -5.21 3.05
N GLY A 87 6.37 -6.09 2.13
CA GLY A 87 7.50 -6.98 2.26
C GLY A 87 8.53 -6.80 1.14
N PRO A 88 9.44 -7.78 0.96
CA PRO A 88 10.60 -7.64 0.09
C PRO A 88 10.28 -7.56 -1.42
N TYR A 89 9.11 -8.05 -1.84
CA TYR A 89 8.70 -8.00 -3.24
C TYR A 89 7.96 -6.71 -3.56
N THR A 90 7.04 -6.28 -2.70
CA THR A 90 6.25 -5.06 -2.92
C THR A 90 7.02 -3.78 -2.59
N ASN A 91 8.10 -3.84 -1.79
CA ASN A 91 9.05 -2.75 -1.64
C ASN A 91 10.09 -2.66 -2.77
N ASP A 92 10.17 -3.67 -3.65
CA ASP A 92 11.04 -3.62 -4.83
C ASP A 92 10.32 -2.87 -5.98
N ILE A 93 10.81 -1.68 -6.31
CA ILE A 93 10.25 -0.81 -7.36
C ILE A 93 10.21 -1.54 -8.72
N GLU A 94 11.26 -2.29 -9.06
CA GLU A 94 11.34 -2.99 -10.35
C GLU A 94 10.31 -4.12 -10.40
N PHE A 95 10.14 -4.88 -9.32
CA PHE A 95 9.12 -5.92 -9.20
C PHE A 95 7.71 -5.34 -9.38
N MET A 96 7.40 -4.24 -8.69
CA MET A 96 6.10 -3.58 -8.77
C MET A 96 5.84 -2.99 -10.16
N GLN A 97 6.80 -2.29 -10.75
CA GLN A 97 6.66 -1.77 -12.12
C GLN A 97 6.46 -2.89 -13.14
N ARG A 98 7.18 -4.00 -12.98
CA ARG A 98 7.05 -5.17 -13.85
C ARG A 98 5.68 -5.81 -13.71
N LEU A 99 5.15 -5.91 -12.48
CA LEU A 99 3.82 -6.44 -12.20
C LEU A 99 2.73 -5.60 -12.88
N PHE A 100 2.74 -4.29 -12.67
CA PHE A 100 1.75 -3.40 -13.25
C PHE A 100 1.80 -3.37 -14.78
N ARG A 101 2.99 -3.34 -15.37
CA ARG A 101 3.15 -3.41 -16.84
C ARG A 101 2.74 -4.75 -17.42
N HIS A 102 2.88 -5.85 -16.67
CA HIS A 102 2.51 -7.17 -17.13
C HIS A 102 1.00 -7.31 -17.39
N PHE A 103 0.21 -6.71 -16.50
CA PHE A 103 -1.25 -6.78 -16.61
C PHE A 103 -1.84 -5.61 -17.38
N ASP A 104 -1.25 -4.44 -17.30
CA ASP A 104 -1.74 -3.19 -17.91
C ASP A 104 -3.24 -2.96 -17.68
N SER A 105 -3.70 -3.28 -16.45
CA SER A 105 -5.12 -3.26 -16.07
C SER A 105 -5.44 -2.02 -15.25
N GLU A 106 -6.61 -1.44 -15.48
CA GLU A 106 -7.14 -0.36 -14.64
C GLU A 106 -7.59 -0.85 -13.25
N HIS A 107 -7.76 -2.14 -13.10
CA HIS A 107 -8.16 -2.79 -11.85
C HIS A 107 -6.98 -3.31 -11.00
N LEU A 108 -5.72 -3.07 -11.42
CA LEU A 108 -4.53 -3.39 -10.62
C LEU A 108 -3.70 -2.13 -10.43
N ARG A 109 -3.68 -1.61 -9.21
CA ARG A 109 -3.08 -0.33 -8.85
C ARG A 109 -2.15 -0.45 -7.65
N CYS A 110 -1.60 0.66 -7.22
CA CYS A 110 -0.71 0.76 -6.08
C CYS A 110 -1.39 1.54 -4.95
N ASN A 111 -1.34 0.99 -3.73
CA ASN A 111 -1.54 1.71 -2.49
C ASN A 111 -0.16 2.09 -1.95
N LEU A 112 0.26 3.33 -2.11
CA LEU A 112 1.54 3.77 -1.56
C LEU A 112 1.44 3.89 -0.03
N ASP A 113 2.30 3.19 0.71
CA ASP A 113 2.49 3.43 2.15
C ASP A 113 3.80 4.17 2.40
N THR A 114 3.70 5.36 2.97
CA THR A 114 4.86 6.22 3.23
C THR A 114 5.74 5.71 4.37
N GLY A 115 5.19 5.02 5.34
CA GLY A 115 5.92 4.45 6.48
C GLY A 115 6.61 3.14 6.11
N ASN A 116 5.90 2.25 5.42
CA ASN A 116 6.45 0.97 4.99
C ASN A 116 7.62 1.17 4.02
N THR A 117 7.45 2.03 3.01
CA THR A 117 8.54 2.36 2.07
C THR A 117 9.73 3.01 2.77
N PHE A 118 9.48 3.87 3.77
CA PHE A 118 10.55 4.49 4.56
C PHE A 118 11.31 3.44 5.40
N ILE A 119 10.61 2.54 6.09
CA ILE A 119 11.23 1.47 6.90
C ILE A 119 12.01 0.49 6.02
N ALA A 120 11.52 0.17 4.83
CA ALA A 120 12.25 -0.65 3.85
C ALA A 120 13.56 0.00 3.34
N GLY A 121 13.85 1.26 3.73
CA GLY A 121 15.08 1.95 3.39
C GLY A 121 14.96 2.92 2.22
N HIS A 122 13.81 3.00 1.57
CA HIS A 122 13.59 3.90 0.44
C HIS A 122 13.41 5.37 0.87
N ASP A 123 13.56 6.28 -0.09
CA ASP A 123 12.95 7.60 -0.05
C ASP A 123 11.51 7.46 -0.55
N PRO A 124 10.48 7.74 0.27
CA PRO A 124 9.08 7.57 -0.14
C PRO A 124 8.69 8.42 -1.35
N LEU A 125 9.30 9.60 -1.53
CA LEU A 125 9.04 10.43 -2.70
C LEU A 125 9.60 9.81 -3.99
N GLU A 126 10.79 9.25 -3.96
CA GLU A 126 11.36 8.59 -5.13
C GLU A 126 10.59 7.29 -5.47
N TYR A 127 10.15 6.56 -4.46
CA TYR A 127 9.28 5.41 -4.63
C TYR A 127 7.94 5.82 -5.27
N LEU A 128 7.29 6.87 -4.74
CA LEU A 128 6.06 7.45 -5.29
C LEU A 128 6.25 7.87 -6.75
N LYS A 129 7.31 8.61 -7.08
CA LYS A 129 7.58 9.05 -8.46
C LYS A 129 7.72 7.87 -9.42
N ALA A 130 8.41 6.80 -8.99
CA ALA A 130 8.63 5.61 -9.80
C ALA A 130 7.32 4.86 -10.12
N LEU A 131 6.35 4.88 -9.20
CA LEU A 131 5.08 4.17 -9.33
C LEU A 131 3.88 5.09 -9.61
N ARG A 132 4.09 6.40 -9.74
CA ARG A 132 3.03 7.41 -9.90
C ARG A 132 1.91 7.05 -10.88
N PRO A 133 2.18 6.44 -12.06
CA PRO A 133 1.12 6.10 -13.01
C PRO A 133 0.09 5.08 -12.49
N TRP A 134 0.46 4.32 -11.48
CA TRP A 134 -0.38 3.25 -10.92
C TRP A 134 -0.94 3.58 -9.53
N VAL A 135 -0.48 4.66 -8.87
CA VAL A 135 -0.93 5.02 -7.52
C VAL A 135 -2.37 5.51 -7.56
N SER A 136 -3.27 4.80 -6.87
CA SER A 136 -4.69 5.15 -6.71
C SER A 136 -5.08 5.43 -5.27
N HIS A 137 -4.29 4.95 -4.31
CA HIS A 137 -4.49 5.12 -2.88
C HIS A 137 -3.15 5.37 -2.19
N CYS A 138 -3.17 6.09 -1.07
CA CYS A 138 -1.99 6.29 -0.23
C CYS A 138 -2.33 6.07 1.24
N HIS A 139 -1.61 5.19 1.90
CA HIS A 139 -1.50 5.15 3.35
C HIS A 139 -0.44 6.15 3.79
N ILE A 140 -0.85 7.11 4.58
CA ILE A 140 0.07 8.08 5.18
C ILE A 140 0.39 7.62 6.59
N LYS A 141 1.63 7.21 6.76
CA LYS A 141 2.16 6.64 8.01
C LYS A 141 3.47 7.31 8.36
N ASP A 142 3.58 7.80 9.58
CA ASP A 142 4.85 8.31 10.12
C ASP A 142 5.52 7.25 11.00
N VAL A 143 6.78 7.42 11.28
CA VAL A 143 7.63 6.42 11.95
C VAL A 143 8.39 7.07 13.09
N SER A 144 8.41 6.42 14.26
CA SER A 144 9.19 6.90 15.39
C SER A 144 10.70 6.78 15.15
N ALA A 145 11.48 7.66 15.76
CA ALA A 145 12.95 7.60 15.68
C ALA A 145 13.50 6.29 16.21
N GLY A 146 12.86 5.72 17.24
CA GLY A 146 13.25 4.44 17.84
C GLY A 146 13.07 3.28 16.87
N LEU A 147 11.91 3.19 16.20
CA LEU A 147 11.64 2.16 15.21
C LEU A 147 12.58 2.30 14.00
N ALA A 148 12.75 3.52 13.49
CA ALA A 148 13.65 3.76 12.36
C ALA A 148 15.11 3.37 12.68
N ALA A 149 15.59 3.67 13.88
CA ALA A 149 16.93 3.30 14.31
C ALA A 149 17.12 1.78 14.49
N ALA A 150 16.03 1.06 14.80
CA ALA A 150 16.08 -0.38 15.03
C ALA A 150 16.01 -1.21 13.74
N VAL A 151 15.16 -0.81 12.77
CA VAL A 151 14.79 -1.73 11.67
C VAL A 151 14.78 -1.10 10.28
N ARG A 152 15.11 0.20 10.13
CA ARG A 152 15.09 0.82 8.79
C ARG A 152 16.15 0.21 7.88
N GLY A 153 15.71 -0.30 6.74
CA GLY A 153 16.57 -0.98 5.75
C GLY A 153 16.74 -2.48 5.98
N GLU A 154 16.05 -3.05 6.97
CA GLU A 154 15.92 -4.49 7.13
C GLU A 154 14.94 -5.07 6.08
N ASP A 155 14.89 -6.40 5.96
CA ASP A 155 14.11 -7.09 4.92
C ASP A 155 12.59 -6.87 5.04
N THR A 156 12.10 -6.50 6.20
CA THR A 156 10.68 -6.17 6.40
C THR A 156 10.43 -4.69 6.15
N GLY A 157 9.49 -4.36 5.30
CA GLY A 157 9.02 -2.99 5.08
C GLY A 157 7.78 -2.64 5.91
N ILE A 158 7.52 -3.36 7.01
CA ILE A 158 6.33 -3.15 7.84
C ILE A 158 6.66 -2.18 8.96
N ALA A 159 5.98 -1.04 8.98
CA ALA A 159 6.08 -0.04 10.02
C ALA A 159 4.83 -0.04 10.91
N CYS A 160 5.01 -0.23 12.23
CA CYS A 160 3.96 0.13 13.18
C CYS A 160 4.08 1.63 13.50
N SER A 161 3.01 2.40 13.32
CA SER A 161 2.99 3.82 13.63
C SER A 161 2.39 4.08 14.99
N GLU A 162 3.25 4.34 15.98
CA GLU A 162 2.85 4.71 17.34
C GLU A 162 2.88 6.25 17.56
N VAL A 163 3.27 6.99 16.54
CA VAL A 163 3.38 8.45 16.58
C VAL A 163 2.32 9.08 15.66
N PRO A 164 1.87 10.31 15.96
CA PRO A 164 1.02 11.05 15.03
C PRO A 164 1.78 11.34 13.74
N ILE A 165 1.06 11.43 12.63
CA ILE A 165 1.63 11.88 11.36
C ILE A 165 2.11 13.32 11.54
N GLY A 166 3.36 13.60 11.14
CA GLY A 166 4.04 14.86 11.40
C GLY A 166 4.84 14.89 12.70
N GLY A 167 4.70 13.88 13.57
CA GLY A 167 5.43 13.75 14.83
C GLY A 167 6.63 12.80 14.79
N GLY A 168 6.84 12.11 13.68
CA GLY A 168 7.90 11.14 13.50
C GLY A 168 9.06 11.65 12.64
N VAL A 169 9.96 10.73 12.29
CA VAL A 169 11.15 11.04 11.49
C VAL A 169 10.89 11.00 9.97
N ASN A 170 9.71 10.55 9.56
CA ASN A 170 9.30 10.50 8.15
C ASN A 170 8.45 11.73 7.74
N ALA A 171 8.15 12.65 8.64
CA ALA A 171 7.25 13.80 8.44
C ALA A 171 7.60 14.64 7.20
N ASP A 172 8.88 14.93 7.00
CA ASP A 172 9.34 15.72 5.84
C ASP A 172 9.13 14.98 4.51
N ASN A 173 9.30 13.67 4.48
CA ASN A 173 9.04 12.86 3.27
C ASN A 173 7.53 12.79 2.98
N ILE A 174 6.70 12.66 4.01
CA ILE A 174 5.24 12.71 3.88
C ILE A 174 4.82 14.04 3.25
N ARG A 175 5.32 15.17 3.77
CA ARG A 175 5.04 16.49 3.23
C ARG A 175 5.44 16.60 1.74
N LYS A 176 6.60 16.09 1.38
CA LYS A 176 7.06 16.06 -0.03
C LYS A 176 6.16 15.19 -0.91
N CYS A 177 5.74 14.02 -0.42
CA CYS A 177 4.84 13.13 -1.16
C CYS A 177 3.48 13.80 -1.41
N LEU A 178 2.87 14.40 -0.39
CA LEU A 178 1.58 15.08 -0.50
C LEU A 178 1.65 16.27 -1.46
N ASN A 179 2.69 17.10 -1.36
CA ASN A 179 2.90 18.22 -2.27
C ASN A 179 3.06 17.74 -3.72
N TYR A 180 3.85 16.69 -3.95
CA TYR A 180 4.02 16.11 -5.28
C TYR A 180 2.72 15.57 -5.87
N LEU A 181 1.88 14.92 -5.06
CA LEU A 181 0.56 14.45 -5.49
C LEU A 181 -0.33 15.61 -5.91
N GLN A 182 -0.38 16.70 -5.12
CA GLN A 182 -1.12 17.91 -5.46
C GLN A 182 -0.59 18.59 -6.75
N GLU A 183 0.72 18.80 -6.85
CA GLU A 183 1.38 19.42 -7.99
C GLU A 183 1.14 18.66 -9.31
N THR A 184 1.00 17.32 -9.20
CA THR A 184 0.75 16.44 -10.35
C THR A 184 -0.73 16.18 -10.63
N GLY A 185 -1.64 16.86 -9.92
CA GLY A 185 -3.09 16.75 -10.12
C GLY A 185 -3.62 15.34 -9.83
N TRP A 186 -3.05 14.65 -8.82
CA TRP A 186 -3.55 13.36 -8.41
C TRP A 186 -4.85 13.51 -7.60
N ASP A 187 -5.85 12.70 -7.90
CA ASP A 187 -7.20 12.76 -7.34
C ASP A 187 -7.62 11.47 -6.59
N GLY A 188 -6.66 10.63 -6.23
CA GLY A 188 -6.91 9.41 -5.46
C GLY A 188 -7.18 9.68 -3.98
N VAL A 189 -7.18 8.61 -3.19
CA VAL A 189 -7.56 8.66 -1.77
C VAL A 189 -6.32 8.62 -0.87
N VAL A 190 -6.31 9.48 0.12
CA VAL A 190 -5.32 9.48 1.22
C VAL A 190 -5.99 8.95 2.48
N SER A 191 -5.46 7.88 3.03
CA SER A 191 -5.88 7.32 4.32
C SER A 191 -4.81 7.55 5.38
N LEU A 192 -5.26 8.02 6.54
CA LEU A 192 -4.41 8.19 7.70
C LEU A 192 -4.22 6.85 8.39
N GLU A 193 -2.98 6.40 8.52
CA GLU A 193 -2.63 5.18 9.23
C GLU A 193 -1.74 5.51 10.43
N CYS A 194 -2.35 5.66 11.60
CA CYS A 194 -1.62 5.77 12.86
C CYS A 194 -2.35 5.02 13.97
N HIS A 195 -1.57 4.42 14.86
CA HIS A 195 -2.06 3.77 16.06
C HIS A 195 -1.93 4.72 17.27
N GLY A 196 -2.63 4.42 18.34
CA GLY A 196 -2.50 5.12 19.60
C GLY A 196 -3.76 5.89 20.02
N ALA A 197 -3.57 6.87 20.89
CA ALA A 197 -4.66 7.63 21.50
C ALA A 197 -5.35 8.57 20.49
N ASP A 198 -6.56 8.99 20.81
CA ASP A 198 -7.35 9.97 20.04
C ASP A 198 -6.57 11.25 19.70
N ASP A 199 -5.61 11.63 20.55
CA ASP A 199 -4.74 12.79 20.30
C ASP A 199 -3.79 12.57 19.12
N ASN A 200 -3.30 11.36 18.87
CA ASN A 200 -2.48 11.07 17.70
C ASN A 200 -3.28 11.26 16.40
N ILE A 201 -4.53 10.79 16.37
CA ILE A 201 -5.42 10.96 15.23
C ILE A 201 -5.68 12.45 14.98
N ARG A 202 -5.98 13.21 16.04
CA ARG A 202 -6.24 14.66 15.93
C ARG A 202 -5.04 15.42 15.38
N GLN A 203 -3.86 15.20 15.95
CA GLN A 203 -2.60 15.80 15.49
C GLN A 203 -2.29 15.43 14.04
N SER A 204 -2.52 14.16 13.65
CA SER A 204 -2.34 13.70 12.28
C SER A 204 -3.26 14.43 11.29
N VAL A 205 -4.54 14.61 11.66
CA VAL A 205 -5.50 15.36 10.84
C VAL A 205 -5.09 16.84 10.71
N GLU A 206 -4.63 17.46 11.80
CA GLU A 206 -4.14 18.83 11.78
C GLU A 206 -2.92 18.98 10.85
N PHE A 207 -1.96 18.05 10.93
CA PHE A 207 -0.80 18.04 10.03
C PHE A 207 -1.22 17.89 8.56
N LEU A 208 -2.12 16.96 8.26
CA LEU A 208 -2.58 16.76 6.89
C LEU A 208 -3.28 18.01 6.35
N ARG A 209 -4.16 18.65 7.12
CA ARG A 209 -4.80 19.91 6.73
C ARG A 209 -3.81 21.06 6.51
N GLU A 210 -2.76 21.13 7.33
CA GLU A 210 -1.68 22.12 7.12
C GLU A 210 -0.99 21.93 5.76
N VAL A 211 -0.80 20.67 5.33
CA VAL A 211 -0.07 20.34 4.11
C VAL A 211 -0.96 20.45 2.87
N VAL A 212 -2.18 19.90 2.91
CA VAL A 212 -3.04 19.80 1.73
C VAL A 212 -4.09 20.91 1.62
N GLY A 213 -4.29 21.70 2.69
CA GLY A 213 -5.35 22.68 2.79
C GLY A 213 -6.67 22.06 3.29
N ASP A 214 -7.64 22.94 3.59
CA ASP A 214 -9.01 22.52 3.96
C ASP A 214 -9.83 22.09 2.75
#